data_72b0734f1a7d5029b1575fba69ca3764
#
_entry.id   72b0734f1a7d5029b1575fba69ca3764
#
_cell.length_a   1.000
_cell.length_b   1.000
_cell.length_c   1.000
_cell.angle_alpha   90.00
_cell.angle_beta   90.00
_cell.angle_gamma   90.00
#
_symmetry.space_group_name_H-M   'P 1'
#
loop_
_entity.id
_entity.type
_entity.pdbx_description
1 polymer ?
#
loop_
_entity_poly.entity_id
_entity_poly.type
_entity_poly.pdbx_seq_one_letter_code
_entity_poly.pdbx_strand_id
1 'polypeptide(L)'
;IRYVNVVNVDRGLILEGSGEFYVSFRVRSQNHAETLVSKGKSGIGKKFRLGSLPQTSPGSTRNFVSSFMATENNTTVTISDYDINVEFVSSIGPITLDSQTFTLNAGETVILSGYTDVGNNLSGFVGALVESDKNIAVNTGNALAGMATQEEGQDFNLDQIVPIAEVGSEYIVVKGNGSSNTELPLVIATEDNTSVYVNGSTTPITIINAGDYFLIPTSNYQGINNQNMYITSDKPIYLYQIIAGDISDATSGLNFIPPLSCFFQRKVDLIPKINFIGTNEYFGDVIAVTYTGATVTINDVATTALPQSVVGNSDWVTYRIPDITGNAKIESTGPLAVGVFGFSGFAGFGGYYSGFGSTPRDTDVTICSNNSVDLLDEIEGNPEPGGTWNPPLASGTNIFNPNIDIAGVYNYSYISTCDIVDVDVSVTIQQANNAGNNNSITVCNNNSSFDLFPLLGSNAEVGGYWSPALSSGTGVFNPNVDLGGTYSYIIPAVNACNEISASISVTNNPAPIVYAITNYSICDNNLDGNDTNGIATFNLTSKTAEILNGQTGITVTYHTSITDAENGIG
;
A
#
# COMPACT_ATOMS: atom_id res chain seq x y z
N ILE A 1 7.78 -19.64 17.33
CA ILE A 1 6.78 -19.49 18.41
C ILE A 1 6.67 -18.05 18.88
N ARG A 2 7.79 -17.30 19.02
CA ARG A 2 7.78 -15.92 19.56
C ARG A 2 6.84 -14.94 18.85
N TYR A 3 6.59 -15.12 17.56
CA TYR A 3 5.82 -14.22 16.70
C TYR A 3 4.48 -14.81 16.26
N VAL A 4 4.15 -16.01 16.70
CA VAL A 4 2.94 -16.73 16.29
C VAL A 4 1.84 -16.51 17.32
N ASN A 5 0.62 -16.27 16.84
CA ASN A 5 -0.59 -16.04 17.63
C ASN A 5 -0.48 -14.82 18.58
N VAL A 6 0.20 -13.80 18.13
CA VAL A 6 0.35 -12.50 18.82
C VAL A 6 0.37 -11.37 17.77
N VAL A 7 -0.03 -10.17 18.18
CA VAL A 7 0.11 -8.97 17.34
C VAL A 7 1.58 -8.58 17.26
N ASN A 8 2.10 -8.43 16.05
CA ASN A 8 3.47 -8.03 15.76
C ASN A 8 3.47 -6.61 15.16
N VAL A 9 4.14 -5.68 15.79
CA VAL A 9 4.20 -4.26 15.38
C VAL A 9 5.26 -3.95 14.31
N ASP A 10 6.18 -4.91 14.04
CA ASP A 10 7.38 -4.71 13.22
C ASP A 10 7.60 -5.81 12.16
N ARG A 11 6.54 -6.52 11.75
CA ARG A 11 6.61 -7.65 10.80
C ARG A 11 5.85 -7.43 9.49
N GLY A 12 5.08 -6.37 9.39
CA GLY A 12 4.46 -5.94 8.15
C GLY A 12 5.46 -5.17 7.28
N LEU A 13 5.30 -5.26 5.96
CA LEU A 13 6.05 -4.48 4.98
C LEU A 13 5.06 -3.81 4.04
N ILE A 14 5.07 -2.48 4.03
CA ILE A 14 4.30 -1.66 3.10
C ILE A 14 5.31 -1.04 2.13
N LEU A 15 5.05 -1.15 0.84
CA LEU A 15 5.87 -0.56 -0.23
C LEU A 15 4.99 0.39 -1.03
N GLU A 16 5.48 1.59 -1.22
CA GLU A 16 4.81 2.64 -1.99
C GLU A 16 5.75 3.16 -3.08
N GLY A 17 5.21 3.56 -4.22
CA GLY A 17 5.97 4.11 -5.33
C GLY A 17 5.18 5.19 -6.07
N SER A 18 5.88 6.09 -6.74
CA SER A 18 5.28 7.14 -7.58
C SER A 18 4.82 6.64 -8.96
N GLY A 19 4.92 5.36 -9.22
CA GLY A 19 4.49 4.68 -10.44
C GLY A 19 4.27 3.20 -10.17
N GLU A 20 3.71 2.49 -11.14
CA GLU A 20 3.46 1.06 -11.04
C GLU A 20 4.73 0.25 -10.86
N PHE A 21 4.69 -0.78 -10.03
CA PHE A 21 5.81 -1.69 -9.80
C PHE A 21 5.33 -3.08 -9.37
N TYR A 22 6.15 -4.07 -9.64
CA TYR A 22 5.94 -5.45 -9.19
C TYR A 22 6.79 -5.74 -7.97
N VAL A 23 6.25 -6.55 -7.06
CA VAL A 23 6.98 -7.05 -5.90
C VAL A 23 6.95 -8.58 -5.89
N SER A 24 8.13 -9.20 -5.90
CA SER A 24 8.28 -10.63 -5.62
C SER A 24 9.28 -10.82 -4.47
N PHE A 25 8.83 -11.50 -3.43
CA PHE A 25 9.68 -11.92 -2.33
C PHE A 25 10.14 -13.35 -2.59
N ARG A 26 11.44 -13.55 -2.75
CA ARG A 26 12.04 -14.85 -3.03
C ARG A 26 12.85 -15.30 -1.83
N VAL A 27 12.55 -16.48 -1.32
CA VAL A 27 13.20 -17.05 -0.15
C VAL A 27 13.83 -18.38 -0.49
N ARG A 28 15.00 -18.64 0.10
CA ARG A 28 15.63 -19.96 0.12
C ARG A 28 16.19 -20.24 1.51
N SER A 29 15.96 -21.45 2.01
CA SER A 29 16.58 -21.99 3.21
C SER A 29 17.00 -23.43 2.95
N GLN A 30 18.29 -23.68 2.88
CA GLN A 30 18.86 -25.01 2.55
C GLN A 30 18.27 -25.59 1.24
N ASN A 31 17.44 -26.62 1.36
CA ASN A 31 16.81 -27.36 0.26
C ASN A 31 15.36 -26.90 -0.03
N HIS A 32 14.94 -25.78 0.51
CA HIS A 32 13.58 -25.25 0.37
C HIS A 32 13.62 -23.85 -0.24
N ALA A 33 12.71 -23.57 -1.15
CA ALA A 33 12.58 -22.27 -1.76
C ALA A 33 11.10 -21.90 -2.04
N GLU A 34 10.82 -20.63 -2.24
CA GLU A 34 9.52 -20.14 -2.67
C GLU A 34 9.65 -18.74 -3.27
N THR A 35 8.66 -18.38 -4.07
CA THR A 35 8.44 -17.03 -4.57
C THR A 35 7.03 -16.59 -4.24
N LEU A 36 6.91 -15.59 -3.40
CA LEU A 36 5.66 -14.93 -3.10
C LEU A 36 5.55 -13.66 -3.94
N VAL A 37 4.51 -13.55 -4.77
CA VAL A 37 4.28 -12.38 -5.63
C VAL A 37 3.14 -11.57 -5.07
N SER A 38 3.39 -10.28 -4.81
CA SER A 38 2.35 -9.37 -4.32
C SER A 38 1.25 -9.18 -5.37
N LYS A 39 -0.01 -9.27 -4.93
CA LYS A 39 -1.20 -9.04 -5.76
C LYS A 39 -1.59 -7.54 -5.78
N GLY A 40 -0.76 -6.66 -5.20
CA GLY A 40 -1.02 -5.23 -5.15
C GLY A 40 -2.34 -4.86 -4.47
N LYS A 41 -3.04 -3.87 -5.00
CA LYS A 41 -4.36 -3.43 -4.50
C LYS A 41 -5.40 -4.58 -4.52
N SER A 42 -5.34 -5.47 -5.51
CA SER A 42 -6.25 -6.62 -5.62
C SER A 42 -6.08 -7.66 -4.51
N GLY A 43 -4.93 -7.68 -3.83
CA GLY A 43 -4.68 -8.52 -2.65
C GLY A 43 -5.21 -7.92 -1.35
N ILE A 44 -5.91 -6.79 -1.40
CA ILE A 44 -6.40 -6.06 -0.23
C ILE A 44 -7.93 -6.13 -0.18
N GLY A 45 -8.50 -6.48 0.96
CA GLY A 45 -9.95 -6.54 1.13
C GLY A 45 -10.35 -6.98 2.52
N LYS A 46 -11.62 -7.41 2.68
CA LYS A 46 -12.22 -7.63 4.00
C LYS A 46 -12.64 -9.08 4.27
N LYS A 47 -12.75 -9.92 3.23
CA LYS A 47 -13.25 -11.29 3.36
C LYS A 47 -12.48 -12.25 2.47
N PHE A 48 -11.95 -13.33 3.10
CA PHE A 48 -11.08 -14.29 2.42
C PHE A 48 -11.40 -15.72 2.88
N ARG A 49 -11.07 -16.72 2.01
CA ARG A 49 -10.96 -18.13 2.38
C ARG A 49 -9.50 -18.55 2.30
N LEU A 50 -8.99 -19.16 3.36
CA LEU A 50 -7.58 -19.53 3.48
C LEU A 50 -7.26 -20.82 2.73
N GLY A 51 -6.17 -20.80 1.96
CA GLY A 51 -5.56 -22.00 1.37
C GLY A 51 -4.42 -22.52 2.23
N SER A 52 -4.25 -23.81 2.23
CA SER A 52 -3.00 -24.48 2.63
C SER A 52 -2.96 -25.83 1.96
N LEU A 53 -1.76 -26.41 1.80
CA LEU A 53 -1.62 -27.72 1.20
C LEU A 53 -2.18 -28.78 2.16
N PRO A 54 -3.26 -29.51 1.80
CA PRO A 54 -3.78 -30.58 2.61
C PRO A 54 -2.74 -31.70 2.74
N GLN A 55 -2.34 -32.04 3.96
CA GLN A 55 -1.31 -33.05 4.20
C GLN A 55 -1.91 -34.45 4.23
N THR A 56 -1.20 -35.44 3.68
CA THR A 56 -1.64 -36.84 3.63
C THR A 56 -1.11 -37.66 4.80
N SER A 57 -0.08 -37.15 5.49
CA SER A 57 0.52 -37.83 6.64
C SER A 57 0.99 -36.84 7.70
N PRO A 58 0.90 -37.18 9.00
CA PRO A 58 1.41 -36.36 10.08
C PRO A 58 2.90 -36.08 9.97
N GLY A 59 3.34 -34.92 10.47
CA GLY A 59 4.76 -34.55 10.55
C GLY A 59 5.00 -33.40 11.51
N SER A 60 5.93 -33.57 12.44
CA SER A 60 6.26 -32.57 13.46
C SER A 60 6.98 -31.32 12.93
N THR A 61 7.44 -31.36 11.68
CA THR A 61 8.06 -30.22 10.99
C THR A 61 7.12 -29.54 10.01
N ARG A 62 6.05 -30.24 9.59
CA ARG A 62 5.04 -29.71 8.65
C ARG A 62 4.03 -28.87 9.40
N ASN A 63 3.53 -27.82 8.74
CA ASN A 63 2.54 -26.92 9.35
C ASN A 63 1.67 -26.26 8.29
N PHE A 64 0.56 -25.72 8.72
CA PHE A 64 -0.11 -24.63 8.02
C PHE A 64 0.36 -23.29 8.59
N VAL A 65 0.30 -22.24 7.78
CA VAL A 65 0.58 -20.87 8.22
C VAL A 65 -0.27 -19.88 7.45
N SER A 66 -0.80 -18.88 8.14
CA SER A 66 -1.46 -17.73 7.52
C SER A 66 -1.09 -16.47 8.28
N SER A 67 -0.97 -15.36 7.55
CA SER A 67 -0.66 -14.06 8.14
C SER A 67 -1.61 -12.98 7.62
N PHE A 68 -1.96 -12.06 8.50
CA PHE A 68 -2.90 -10.98 8.26
C PHE A 68 -2.25 -9.66 8.62
N MET A 69 -2.27 -8.69 7.72
CA MET A 69 -1.74 -7.34 7.96
C MET A 69 -2.82 -6.30 7.74
N ALA A 70 -3.06 -5.44 8.73
CA ALA A 70 -3.99 -4.34 8.59
C ALA A 70 -3.38 -3.19 7.77
N THR A 71 -4.21 -2.57 6.93
CA THR A 71 -3.85 -1.36 6.17
C THR A 71 -4.26 -0.08 6.89
N GLU A 72 -5.14 -0.18 7.90
CA GLU A 72 -5.68 0.93 8.67
C GLU A 72 -5.63 0.67 10.17
N ASN A 73 -5.61 1.76 10.96
CA ASN A 73 -5.63 1.65 12.43
C ASN A 73 -6.97 1.13 12.95
N ASN A 74 -6.91 0.41 14.09
CA ASN A 74 -8.08 -0.18 14.76
C ASN A 74 -8.89 -1.09 13.82
N THR A 75 -8.22 -1.93 13.05
CA THR A 75 -8.83 -2.96 12.21
C THR A 75 -9.10 -4.22 13.03
N THR A 76 -10.34 -4.67 13.06
CA THR A 76 -10.73 -5.93 13.72
C THR A 76 -10.70 -7.05 12.68
N VAL A 77 -9.95 -8.12 12.95
CA VAL A 77 -9.83 -9.31 12.09
C VAL A 77 -10.30 -10.52 12.86
N THR A 78 -11.27 -11.24 12.30
CA THR A 78 -11.81 -12.49 12.87
C THR A 78 -11.54 -13.66 11.92
N ILE A 79 -11.02 -14.76 12.48
CA ILE A 79 -10.75 -16.01 11.77
C ILE A 79 -11.66 -17.08 12.37
N SER A 80 -12.45 -17.76 11.53
CA SER A 80 -13.49 -18.71 11.91
C SER A 80 -13.71 -19.77 10.82
N ASP A 81 -14.73 -20.62 10.98
CA ASP A 81 -15.15 -21.60 9.98
C ASP A 81 -14.01 -22.55 9.56
N TYR A 82 -13.33 -23.11 10.55
CA TYR A 82 -12.34 -24.19 10.44
C TYR A 82 -12.69 -25.31 11.42
N ASP A 83 -12.05 -26.48 11.29
CA ASP A 83 -12.32 -27.60 12.21
C ASP A 83 -12.02 -27.15 13.65
N ILE A 84 -13.00 -27.25 14.54
CA ILE A 84 -12.93 -26.84 15.95
C ILE A 84 -11.79 -27.49 16.73
N ASN A 85 -11.28 -28.63 16.24
CA ASN A 85 -10.17 -29.36 16.85
C ASN A 85 -8.79 -28.96 16.27
N VAL A 86 -8.73 -27.96 15.42
CA VAL A 86 -7.44 -27.39 14.97
C VAL A 86 -6.67 -26.85 16.15
N GLU A 87 -5.43 -27.28 16.28
CA GLU A 87 -4.53 -26.86 17.35
C GLU A 87 -3.52 -25.82 16.84
N PHE A 88 -3.59 -24.64 17.40
CA PHE A 88 -2.69 -23.53 17.06
C PHE A 88 -1.49 -23.46 17.98
N VAL A 89 -0.34 -23.10 17.45
CA VAL A 89 0.86 -22.77 18.20
C VAL A 89 0.68 -21.44 18.92
N SER A 90 1.02 -21.39 20.21
CA SER A 90 1.07 -20.14 20.95
C SER A 90 2.25 -20.06 21.91
N SER A 91 2.50 -18.90 22.51
CA SER A 91 3.58 -18.68 23.48
C SER A 91 3.38 -19.42 24.80
N ILE A 92 2.15 -19.83 25.10
CA ILE A 92 1.78 -20.53 26.34
C ILE A 92 1.57 -22.04 26.12
N GLY A 93 1.78 -22.54 24.90
CA GLY A 93 1.53 -23.91 24.46
C GLY A 93 0.45 -23.98 23.40
N PRO A 94 0.10 -25.20 22.94
CA PRO A 94 -0.97 -25.40 21.97
C PRO A 94 -2.32 -24.91 22.50
N ILE A 95 -3.12 -24.31 21.61
CA ILE A 95 -4.49 -23.85 21.93
C ILE A 95 -5.48 -24.29 20.86
N THR A 96 -6.71 -24.60 21.27
CA THR A 96 -7.85 -24.91 20.42
C THR A 96 -8.94 -23.88 20.68
N LEU A 97 -9.41 -23.22 19.63
CA LEU A 97 -10.46 -22.19 19.67
C LEU A 97 -11.38 -22.38 18.48
N ASP A 98 -12.65 -22.07 18.62
CA ASP A 98 -13.64 -22.11 17.54
C ASP A 98 -13.55 -20.87 16.62
N SER A 99 -13.00 -19.79 17.14
CA SER A 99 -12.70 -18.56 16.41
C SER A 99 -11.62 -17.76 17.12
N GLN A 100 -10.95 -16.87 16.37
CA GLN A 100 -9.94 -15.96 16.92
C GLN A 100 -10.19 -14.55 16.39
N THR A 101 -10.09 -13.55 17.25
CA THR A 101 -10.27 -12.14 16.88
C THR A 101 -9.08 -11.31 17.38
N PHE A 102 -8.57 -10.44 16.51
CA PHE A 102 -7.45 -9.55 16.77
C PHE A 102 -7.80 -8.12 16.37
N THR A 103 -7.30 -7.14 17.10
CA THR A 103 -7.35 -5.72 16.70
C THR A 103 -5.94 -5.29 16.32
N LEU A 104 -5.79 -4.75 15.10
CA LEU A 104 -4.52 -4.37 14.49
C LEU A 104 -4.53 -2.90 14.10
N ASN A 105 -3.38 -2.25 14.19
CA ASN A 105 -3.14 -0.96 13.56
C ASN A 105 -2.48 -1.14 12.19
N ALA A 106 -2.44 -0.08 11.38
CA ALA A 106 -1.81 -0.09 10.07
C ALA A 106 -0.37 -0.62 10.15
N GLY A 107 -0.04 -1.63 9.33
CA GLY A 107 1.25 -2.30 9.30
C GLY A 107 1.46 -3.37 10.39
N GLU A 108 0.57 -3.49 11.38
CA GLU A 108 0.63 -4.59 12.35
C GLU A 108 0.14 -5.90 11.73
N THR A 109 0.72 -7.01 12.19
CA THR A 109 0.44 -8.34 11.66
C THR A 109 0.12 -9.36 12.76
N VAL A 110 -0.66 -10.37 12.38
CA VAL A 110 -0.81 -11.61 13.14
C VAL A 110 -0.44 -12.79 12.25
N ILE A 111 0.25 -13.77 12.82
CA ILE A 111 0.60 -15.03 12.16
C ILE A 111 -0.05 -16.17 12.95
N LEU A 112 -0.85 -17.00 12.27
CA LEU A 112 -1.40 -18.24 12.80
C LEU A 112 -0.70 -19.43 12.18
N SER A 113 -0.42 -20.46 12.99
CA SER A 113 0.21 -21.69 12.52
C SER A 113 -0.17 -22.86 13.44
N GLY A 114 -0.20 -24.06 12.87
CA GLY A 114 -0.36 -25.30 13.63
C GLY A 114 0.42 -26.44 12.97
N TYR A 115 1.04 -27.32 13.78
CA TYR A 115 1.81 -28.46 13.27
C TYR A 115 0.91 -29.64 12.90
N THR A 116 1.28 -30.36 11.86
CA THR A 116 0.50 -31.48 11.30
C THR A 116 0.77 -32.84 11.95
N ASP A 117 1.53 -32.88 13.05
CA ASP A 117 1.57 -34.04 13.95
C ASP A 117 0.26 -34.21 14.74
N VAL A 118 -0.56 -33.16 14.81
CA VAL A 118 -1.96 -33.20 15.23
C VAL A 118 -2.83 -33.53 14.02
N GLY A 119 -3.61 -34.64 14.10
CA GLY A 119 -4.38 -35.16 12.96
C GLY A 119 -5.34 -34.15 12.34
N ASN A 120 -6.02 -33.32 13.15
CA ASN A 120 -6.95 -32.31 12.65
C ASN A 120 -6.24 -31.16 11.90
N ASN A 121 -4.97 -30.94 12.14
CA ASN A 121 -4.16 -29.94 11.46
C ASN A 121 -3.71 -30.36 10.05
N LEU A 122 -3.95 -31.60 9.63
CA LEU A 122 -3.60 -32.06 8.28
C LEU A 122 -4.32 -31.27 7.20
N SER A 123 -5.59 -30.93 7.45
CA SER A 123 -6.42 -30.18 6.51
C SER A 123 -7.50 -29.30 7.18
N GLY A 124 -7.68 -29.38 8.50
CA GLY A 124 -8.79 -28.73 9.20
C GLY A 124 -8.77 -27.19 9.17
N PHE A 125 -7.66 -26.57 8.73
CA PHE A 125 -7.56 -25.13 8.56
C PHE A 125 -7.73 -24.68 7.09
N VAL A 126 -7.81 -25.62 6.14
CA VAL A 126 -8.09 -25.32 4.74
C VAL A 126 -9.53 -24.81 4.61
N GLY A 127 -9.72 -23.71 3.91
CA GLY A 127 -11.02 -23.08 3.71
C GLY A 127 -11.49 -22.16 4.85
N ALA A 128 -10.71 -22.01 5.92
CA ALA A 128 -11.03 -21.11 7.04
C ALA A 128 -11.42 -19.72 6.53
N LEU A 129 -12.42 -19.11 7.18
CA LEU A 129 -12.95 -17.80 6.84
C LEU A 129 -12.20 -16.72 7.62
N VAL A 130 -11.77 -15.67 6.91
CA VAL A 130 -11.24 -14.44 7.49
C VAL A 130 -12.17 -13.30 7.14
N GLU A 131 -12.61 -12.57 8.15
CA GLU A 131 -13.43 -11.37 8.00
C GLU A 131 -12.79 -10.20 8.77
N SER A 132 -12.86 -9.01 8.20
CA SER A 132 -12.38 -7.78 8.84
C SER A 132 -13.34 -6.62 8.59
N ASP A 133 -13.36 -5.66 9.51
CA ASP A 133 -14.15 -4.44 9.37
C ASP A 133 -13.52 -3.44 8.39
N LYS A 134 -12.17 -3.51 8.22
CA LYS A 134 -11.39 -2.69 7.29
C LYS A 134 -10.48 -3.55 6.44
N ASN A 135 -9.85 -2.96 5.44
CA ASN A 135 -9.00 -3.66 4.49
C ASN A 135 -7.76 -4.29 5.15
N ILE A 136 -7.48 -5.53 4.77
CA ILE A 136 -6.29 -6.29 5.19
C ILE A 136 -5.63 -6.96 3.98
N ALA A 137 -4.34 -7.29 4.10
CA ALA A 137 -3.63 -8.18 3.19
C ALA A 137 -3.44 -9.55 3.85
N VAL A 138 -3.58 -10.63 3.07
CA VAL A 138 -3.54 -12.01 3.57
C VAL A 138 -2.55 -12.85 2.78
N ASN A 139 -1.62 -13.52 3.49
CA ASN A 139 -0.81 -14.60 2.96
C ASN A 139 -1.23 -15.91 3.62
N THR A 140 -1.24 -16.99 2.85
CA THR A 140 -1.68 -18.30 3.36
C THR A 140 -0.92 -19.44 2.69
N GLY A 141 -0.88 -20.59 3.35
CA GLY A 141 -0.22 -21.81 2.87
C GLY A 141 0.49 -22.57 3.99
N ASN A 142 1.74 -22.94 3.75
CA ASN A 142 2.55 -23.74 4.67
C ASN A 142 3.98 -23.23 4.68
N ALA A 143 4.58 -23.04 5.84
CA ALA A 143 6.01 -22.74 5.91
C ALA A 143 6.88 -23.97 5.60
N LEU A 144 6.33 -25.17 5.81
CA LEU A 144 6.92 -26.42 5.36
C LEU A 144 5.82 -27.47 5.17
N ALA A 145 5.65 -27.96 3.96
CA ALA A 145 4.69 -29.01 3.65
C ALA A 145 5.01 -29.71 2.31
N GLY A 146 4.38 -30.84 2.06
CA GLY A 146 4.48 -31.60 0.81
C GLY A 146 3.37 -32.65 0.70
N MET A 147 3.07 -33.06 -0.51
CA MET A 147 2.08 -34.12 -0.78
C MET A 147 2.66 -35.52 -0.63
N ALA A 148 3.97 -35.66 -0.43
CA ALA A 148 4.60 -36.95 -0.23
C ALA A 148 4.12 -37.66 1.05
N THR A 149 3.99 -38.96 0.97
CA THR A 149 3.59 -39.82 2.10
C THR A 149 4.71 -40.03 3.13
N GLN A 150 5.93 -39.54 2.86
CA GLN A 150 7.12 -39.65 3.72
C GLN A 150 7.64 -38.26 4.08
N GLU A 151 8.60 -38.19 5.00
CA GLU A 151 9.22 -36.93 5.45
C GLU A 151 10.02 -36.22 4.35
N GLU A 152 10.37 -36.92 3.28
CA GLU A 152 11.00 -36.36 2.08
C GLU A 152 9.94 -35.66 1.21
N GLY A 153 10.33 -34.65 0.46
CA GLY A 153 9.42 -33.94 -0.45
C GLY A 153 8.60 -32.82 0.24
N GLN A 154 9.28 -32.03 1.05
CA GLN A 154 8.69 -30.86 1.69
C GLN A 154 9.34 -29.59 1.13
N ASP A 155 8.53 -28.55 0.90
CA ASP A 155 9.02 -27.23 0.53
C ASP A 155 8.17 -26.14 1.18
N PHE A 156 8.53 -24.88 0.97
CA PHE A 156 7.64 -23.75 1.25
C PHE A 156 6.47 -23.76 0.29
N ASN A 157 5.29 -23.41 0.78
CA ASN A 157 4.05 -23.39 0.00
C ASN A 157 3.22 -22.19 0.44
N LEU A 158 3.63 -20.98 0.07
CA LEU A 158 3.05 -19.73 0.55
C LEU A 158 2.74 -18.80 -0.62
N ASP A 159 1.55 -18.22 -0.65
CA ASP A 159 1.23 -17.13 -1.56
C ASP A 159 0.36 -16.06 -0.89
N GLN A 160 0.39 -14.86 -1.45
CA GLN A 160 -0.60 -13.83 -1.16
C GLN A 160 -1.89 -14.16 -1.93
N ILE A 161 -3.04 -13.98 -1.28
CA ILE A 161 -4.34 -14.23 -1.89
C ILE A 161 -5.13 -12.95 -2.05
N VAL A 162 -6.17 -13.02 -2.86
CA VAL A 162 -7.12 -11.92 -3.07
C VAL A 162 -8.39 -12.16 -2.24
N PRO A 163 -9.19 -11.11 -1.92
CA PRO A 163 -10.47 -11.28 -1.25
C PRO A 163 -11.49 -12.03 -2.12
N ILE A 164 -12.56 -12.53 -1.51
CA ILE A 164 -13.65 -13.28 -2.20
C ILE A 164 -14.24 -12.49 -3.38
N ALA A 165 -14.26 -11.16 -3.29
CA ALA A 165 -14.76 -10.30 -4.37
C ALA A 165 -13.89 -10.34 -5.65
N GLU A 166 -12.64 -10.79 -5.55
CA GLU A 166 -11.67 -10.85 -6.64
C GLU A 166 -11.50 -12.25 -7.25
N VAL A 167 -12.13 -13.28 -6.68
CA VAL A 167 -12.08 -14.62 -7.27
C VAL A 167 -13.15 -14.77 -8.33
N GLY A 168 -12.96 -15.70 -9.23
CA GLY A 168 -13.87 -15.97 -10.35
C GLY A 168 -14.41 -17.38 -10.36
N SER A 169 -14.98 -17.75 -11.50
CA SER A 169 -15.57 -19.08 -11.75
C SER A 169 -14.92 -19.81 -12.93
N GLU A 170 -13.91 -19.23 -13.58
CA GLU A 170 -13.21 -19.82 -14.73
C GLU A 170 -11.70 -19.71 -14.57
N TYR A 171 -11.00 -20.81 -14.80
CA TYR A 171 -9.56 -20.91 -14.57
C TYR A 171 -8.89 -21.84 -15.59
N ILE A 172 -7.62 -21.61 -15.88
CA ILE A 172 -6.75 -22.53 -16.60
C ILE A 172 -5.49 -22.76 -15.77
N VAL A 173 -5.16 -24.02 -15.51
CA VAL A 173 -3.90 -24.44 -14.90
C VAL A 173 -3.03 -25.16 -15.91
N VAL A 174 -1.72 -24.96 -15.81
CA VAL A 174 -0.72 -25.62 -16.68
C VAL A 174 0.17 -26.49 -15.80
N LYS A 175 0.26 -27.77 -16.14
CA LYS A 175 1.03 -28.74 -15.36
C LYS A 175 2.52 -28.41 -15.38
N GLY A 176 3.16 -28.47 -14.21
CA GLY A 176 4.61 -28.43 -14.04
C GLY A 176 5.29 -29.77 -14.33
N ASN A 177 6.36 -30.08 -13.61
CA ASN A 177 7.13 -31.32 -13.75
C ASN A 177 6.73 -32.43 -12.79
N GLY A 178 5.80 -32.15 -11.86
CA GLY A 178 5.46 -33.04 -10.77
C GLY A 178 4.78 -34.34 -11.17
N SER A 179 4.79 -35.27 -10.23
CA SER A 179 4.10 -36.55 -10.35
C SER A 179 2.57 -36.40 -10.30
N SER A 180 1.85 -37.48 -10.55
CA SER A 180 0.40 -37.52 -10.44
C SER A 180 -0.12 -37.29 -9.01
N ASN A 181 0.73 -37.34 -8.01
CA ASN A 181 0.37 -37.12 -6.61
C ASN A 181 0.60 -35.66 -6.16
N THR A 182 1.34 -34.87 -6.93
CA THR A 182 1.75 -33.51 -6.57
C THR A 182 0.95 -32.43 -7.29
N GLU A 183 0.71 -32.58 -8.58
CA GLU A 183 0.10 -31.55 -9.43
C GLU A 183 -1.44 -31.50 -9.33
N LEU A 184 -1.97 -31.55 -8.11
CA LEU A 184 -3.41 -31.56 -7.86
C LEU A 184 -3.94 -30.12 -7.68
N PRO A 185 -4.76 -29.59 -8.61
CA PRO A 185 -5.43 -28.32 -8.36
C PRO A 185 -6.33 -28.40 -7.11
N LEU A 186 -6.15 -27.44 -6.19
CA LEU A 186 -6.95 -27.33 -4.96
C LEU A 186 -8.03 -26.27 -5.15
N VAL A 187 -9.29 -26.69 -5.10
CA VAL A 187 -10.46 -25.80 -5.17
C VAL A 187 -11.00 -25.59 -3.77
N ILE A 188 -11.37 -24.35 -3.42
CA ILE A 188 -12.11 -24.01 -2.20
C ILE A 188 -13.35 -23.22 -2.58
N ALA A 189 -14.54 -23.69 -2.14
CA ALA A 189 -15.78 -22.99 -2.42
C ALA A 189 -15.97 -21.76 -1.54
N THR A 190 -16.54 -20.70 -2.11
CA THR A 190 -16.91 -19.48 -1.37
C THR A 190 -18.36 -19.51 -0.88
N GLU A 191 -19.19 -20.35 -1.52
CA GLU A 191 -20.62 -20.49 -1.25
C GLU A 191 -21.03 -21.97 -1.17
N ASP A 192 -22.17 -22.22 -0.49
CA ASP A 192 -22.74 -23.56 -0.39
C ASP A 192 -23.26 -24.10 -1.74
N ASN A 193 -23.18 -25.42 -1.91
CA ASN A 193 -23.60 -26.12 -3.11
C ASN A 193 -22.93 -25.61 -4.39
N THR A 194 -21.63 -25.33 -4.33
CA THR A 194 -20.83 -24.94 -5.49
C THR A 194 -20.48 -26.17 -6.33
N SER A 195 -20.93 -26.20 -7.57
CA SER A 195 -20.62 -27.26 -8.55
C SER A 195 -19.34 -26.92 -9.30
N VAL A 196 -18.39 -27.85 -9.38
CA VAL A 196 -17.11 -27.68 -10.07
C VAL A 196 -17.06 -28.61 -11.29
N TYR A 197 -16.61 -28.07 -12.43
CA TYR A 197 -16.52 -28.78 -13.70
C TYR A 197 -15.11 -28.72 -14.25
N VAL A 198 -14.74 -29.67 -15.10
CA VAL A 198 -13.43 -29.71 -15.75
C VAL A 198 -13.57 -29.95 -17.26
N ASN A 199 -12.71 -29.30 -18.05
CA ASN A 199 -12.55 -29.52 -19.50
C ASN A 199 -13.86 -29.44 -20.29
N GLY A 200 -14.77 -28.53 -19.92
CA GLY A 200 -16.04 -28.31 -20.59
C GLY A 200 -17.10 -29.41 -20.33
N SER A 201 -16.88 -30.26 -19.33
CA SER A 201 -17.89 -31.24 -18.90
C SER A 201 -19.17 -30.56 -18.45
N THR A 202 -20.33 -31.13 -18.78
CA THR A 202 -21.64 -30.70 -18.26
C THR A 202 -22.02 -31.38 -16.95
N THR A 203 -21.22 -32.37 -16.52
CA THR A 203 -21.39 -33.08 -15.26
C THR A 203 -20.33 -32.57 -14.29
N PRO A 204 -20.71 -32.11 -13.09
CA PRO A 204 -19.72 -31.63 -12.12
C PRO A 204 -18.83 -32.78 -11.65
N ILE A 205 -17.53 -32.50 -11.46
CA ILE A 205 -16.59 -33.44 -10.87
C ILE A 205 -16.79 -33.53 -9.36
N THR A 206 -17.32 -32.47 -8.76
CA THR A 206 -17.69 -32.40 -7.34
C THR A 206 -18.71 -31.30 -7.10
N ILE A 207 -19.42 -31.38 -5.95
CA ILE A 207 -20.24 -30.30 -5.39
C ILE A 207 -19.80 -30.14 -3.93
N ILE A 208 -19.42 -28.93 -3.53
CA ILE A 208 -18.87 -28.62 -2.21
C ILE A 208 -19.54 -27.38 -1.62
N ASN A 209 -19.53 -27.28 -0.28
CA ASN A 209 -20.10 -26.12 0.43
C ASN A 209 -19.03 -25.07 0.72
N ALA A 210 -19.47 -23.90 1.15
CA ALA A 210 -18.57 -22.81 1.55
C ALA A 210 -17.51 -23.29 2.57
N GLY A 211 -16.23 -23.04 2.27
CA GLY A 211 -15.10 -23.48 3.09
C GLY A 211 -14.64 -24.92 2.83
N ASP A 212 -15.47 -25.79 2.21
CA ASP A 212 -15.01 -27.10 1.77
C ASP A 212 -14.00 -27.00 0.63
N TYR A 213 -13.13 -27.98 0.53
CA TYR A 213 -12.14 -28.05 -0.54
C TYR A 213 -12.22 -29.39 -1.31
N PHE A 214 -11.69 -29.36 -2.54
CA PHE A 214 -11.54 -30.55 -3.37
C PHE A 214 -10.22 -30.53 -4.14
N LEU A 215 -9.51 -31.64 -4.16
CA LEU A 215 -8.31 -31.83 -4.98
C LEU A 215 -8.69 -32.49 -6.31
N ILE A 216 -8.51 -31.77 -7.41
CA ILE A 216 -8.87 -32.30 -8.75
C ILE A 216 -7.78 -33.29 -9.20
N PRO A 217 -8.14 -34.54 -9.59
CA PRO A 217 -7.19 -35.54 -10.03
C PRO A 217 -6.40 -35.10 -11.27
N THR A 218 -5.10 -35.36 -11.29
CA THR A 218 -4.16 -35.03 -12.40
C THR A 218 -4.50 -35.72 -13.71
N SER A 219 -5.30 -36.80 -13.70
CA SER A 219 -5.80 -37.46 -14.91
C SER A 219 -6.67 -36.56 -15.80
N ASN A 220 -7.12 -35.41 -15.27
CA ASN A 220 -7.88 -34.42 -16.03
C ASN A 220 -7.01 -33.46 -16.85
N TYR A 221 -5.69 -33.42 -16.64
CA TYR A 221 -4.81 -32.67 -17.50
C TYR A 221 -4.82 -33.21 -18.94
N GLN A 222 -4.92 -32.31 -19.91
CA GLN A 222 -5.01 -32.64 -21.33
C GLN A 222 -3.89 -31.91 -22.10
N GLY A 223 -3.41 -32.52 -23.18
CA GLY A 223 -2.46 -31.89 -24.10
C GLY A 223 -1.22 -32.72 -24.40
N ILE A 224 -0.50 -32.33 -25.46
CA ILE A 224 0.70 -32.99 -25.97
C ILE A 224 1.93 -32.09 -25.80
N ASN A 225 1.83 -30.81 -26.17
CA ASN A 225 2.94 -29.85 -26.09
C ASN A 225 3.22 -29.41 -24.66
N ASN A 226 2.15 -29.09 -23.93
CA ASN A 226 2.10 -28.91 -22.48
C ASN A 226 0.73 -29.38 -22.00
N GLN A 227 0.64 -29.85 -20.75
CA GLN A 227 -0.63 -30.31 -20.24
C GLN A 227 -1.31 -29.17 -19.49
N ASN A 228 -2.60 -28.94 -19.81
CA ASN A 228 -3.43 -27.96 -19.14
C ASN A 228 -4.77 -28.55 -18.70
N MET A 229 -5.49 -27.81 -17.89
CA MET A 229 -6.82 -28.18 -17.43
C MET A 229 -7.66 -26.91 -17.32
N TYR A 230 -8.84 -26.92 -17.94
CA TYR A 230 -9.85 -25.89 -17.79
C TYR A 230 -10.79 -26.25 -16.66
N ILE A 231 -10.97 -25.36 -15.70
CA ILE A 231 -11.76 -25.55 -14.50
C ILE A 231 -12.82 -24.46 -14.46
N THR A 232 -14.10 -24.85 -14.29
CA THR A 232 -15.21 -23.92 -14.14
C THR A 232 -16.04 -24.26 -12.93
N SER A 233 -16.81 -23.30 -12.45
CA SER A 233 -17.78 -23.47 -11.36
C SER A 233 -19.01 -22.62 -11.59
N ASP A 234 -20.14 -22.99 -10.98
CA ASP A 234 -21.39 -22.20 -11.02
C ASP A 234 -21.40 -21.03 -10.03
N LYS A 235 -20.39 -20.96 -9.15
CA LYS A 235 -20.16 -19.88 -8.16
C LYS A 235 -18.68 -19.59 -8.04
N PRO A 236 -18.28 -18.40 -7.57
CA PRO A 236 -16.86 -18.06 -7.39
C PRO A 236 -16.13 -19.04 -6.46
N ILE A 237 -14.89 -19.40 -6.84
CA ILE A 237 -14.04 -20.33 -6.09
C ILE A 237 -12.63 -19.75 -5.94
N TYR A 238 -11.93 -20.16 -4.90
CA TYR A 238 -10.46 -20.08 -4.87
C TYR A 238 -9.86 -21.26 -5.59
N LEU A 239 -8.87 -21.03 -6.42
CA LEU A 239 -8.11 -22.08 -7.07
C LEU A 239 -6.63 -21.91 -6.76
N TYR A 240 -6.04 -22.99 -6.26
CA TYR A 240 -4.59 -23.09 -6.07
C TYR A 240 -4.04 -24.22 -6.93
N GLN A 241 -2.87 -24.03 -7.48
CA GLN A 241 -2.12 -25.09 -8.13
C GLN A 241 -0.90 -25.47 -7.30
N ILE A 242 -0.78 -26.75 -7.03
CA ILE A 242 0.41 -27.35 -6.44
C ILE A 242 1.37 -27.63 -7.60
N ILE A 243 2.24 -26.66 -7.95
CA ILE A 243 3.20 -26.79 -9.02
C ILE A 243 4.47 -27.43 -8.48
N ALA A 244 4.92 -28.53 -9.07
CA ALA A 244 6.23 -29.07 -8.79
C ALA A 244 7.26 -28.69 -9.86
N GLY A 245 8.41 -28.21 -9.44
CA GLY A 245 9.51 -27.86 -10.34
C GLY A 245 10.31 -29.07 -10.82
N ASP A 246 10.30 -30.19 -10.10
CA ASP A 246 10.97 -31.44 -10.44
C ASP A 246 9.95 -32.58 -10.60
N ILE A 247 10.38 -33.69 -11.21
CA ILE A 247 9.60 -34.93 -11.37
C ILE A 247 9.30 -35.65 -10.05
N SER A 248 9.93 -35.26 -8.96
CA SER A 248 9.68 -35.75 -7.60
C SER A 248 8.67 -34.89 -6.86
N ASP A 249 8.13 -35.40 -5.74
CA ASP A 249 7.26 -34.64 -4.85
C ASP A 249 8.06 -33.64 -3.97
N ALA A 250 9.37 -33.48 -4.22
CA ALA A 250 10.30 -32.74 -3.36
C ALA A 250 10.31 -31.22 -3.59
N THR A 251 9.65 -30.71 -4.62
CA THR A 251 9.68 -29.30 -5.02
C THR A 251 8.28 -28.73 -5.18
N SER A 252 7.32 -29.19 -4.38
CA SER A 252 5.95 -28.71 -4.43
C SER A 252 5.84 -27.26 -3.94
N GLY A 253 5.00 -26.46 -4.58
CA GLY A 253 4.61 -25.12 -4.19
C GLY A 253 3.10 -24.96 -4.22
N LEU A 254 2.55 -24.01 -3.51
CA LEU A 254 1.13 -23.68 -3.53
C LEU A 254 0.93 -22.30 -4.15
N ASN A 255 0.45 -22.26 -5.39
CA ASN A 255 0.30 -21.02 -6.14
C ASN A 255 -1.18 -20.67 -6.30
N PHE A 256 -1.57 -19.48 -5.88
CA PHE A 256 -2.90 -18.96 -6.12
C PHE A 256 -3.05 -18.55 -7.58
N ILE A 257 -4.08 -19.08 -8.26
CA ILE A 257 -4.28 -18.94 -9.70
C ILE A 257 -5.22 -17.78 -10.00
N PRO A 258 -4.89 -16.88 -10.94
CA PRO A 258 -5.80 -15.82 -11.35
C PRO A 258 -7.01 -16.40 -12.08
N PRO A 259 -8.24 -15.92 -11.80
CA PRO A 259 -9.40 -16.24 -12.62
C PRO A 259 -9.21 -15.69 -14.03
N LEU A 260 -9.72 -16.39 -15.04
CA LEU A 260 -9.63 -15.93 -16.43
C LEU A 260 -10.32 -14.58 -16.59
N SER A 261 -9.64 -13.67 -17.25
CA SER A 261 -10.17 -12.35 -17.57
C SER A 261 -9.60 -11.86 -18.90
N CYS A 262 -10.47 -11.35 -19.73
CA CYS A 262 -10.06 -10.69 -20.97
C CYS A 262 -9.38 -9.33 -20.75
N PHE A 263 -9.49 -8.79 -19.54
CA PHE A 263 -8.81 -7.58 -19.10
C PHE A 263 -7.39 -7.84 -18.59
N PHE A 264 -6.89 -9.05 -18.67
CA PHE A 264 -5.49 -9.32 -18.32
C PHE A 264 -4.57 -8.34 -19.04
N GLN A 265 -3.61 -7.83 -18.29
CA GLN A 265 -2.50 -7.07 -18.88
C GLN A 265 -1.82 -7.90 -19.98
N ARG A 266 -1.28 -7.23 -20.98
CA ARG A 266 -0.62 -7.92 -22.11
C ARG A 266 0.88 -8.08 -21.92
N LYS A 267 1.39 -7.62 -20.76
CA LYS A 267 2.84 -7.50 -20.55
C LYS A 267 3.21 -7.62 -19.08
N VAL A 268 4.28 -8.32 -18.82
CA VAL A 268 5.07 -8.27 -17.60
C VAL A 268 6.42 -7.68 -17.97
N ASP A 269 6.66 -6.42 -17.60
CA ASP A 269 7.79 -5.62 -18.08
C ASP A 269 9.15 -6.17 -17.68
N LEU A 270 9.26 -6.68 -16.47
CA LEU A 270 10.52 -7.19 -15.96
C LEU A 270 10.32 -8.16 -14.80
N ILE A 271 10.77 -9.39 -14.98
CA ILE A 271 11.06 -10.33 -13.89
C ILE A 271 12.58 -10.39 -13.76
N PRO A 272 13.18 -9.72 -12.76
CA PRO A 272 14.64 -9.66 -12.68
C PRO A 272 15.20 -11.02 -12.27
N LYS A 273 16.27 -11.47 -12.94
CA LYS A 273 16.98 -12.71 -12.64
C LYS A 273 16.01 -13.87 -12.37
N ILE A 274 15.16 -14.16 -13.38
CA ILE A 274 14.03 -15.10 -13.26
C ILE A 274 14.46 -16.48 -12.74
N ASN A 275 15.68 -16.89 -13.05
CA ASN A 275 16.28 -18.15 -12.68
C ASN A 275 17.17 -18.07 -11.41
N PHE A 276 17.05 -17.03 -10.57
CA PHE A 276 17.86 -16.91 -9.35
C PHE A 276 17.03 -16.64 -8.11
N ILE A 277 17.38 -17.33 -7.00
CA ILE A 277 17.01 -16.93 -5.65
C ILE A 277 18.31 -16.67 -4.87
N GLY A 278 18.57 -15.40 -4.55
CA GLY A 278 19.87 -14.96 -4.02
C GLY A 278 20.99 -15.22 -5.03
N THR A 279 21.95 -16.07 -4.65
CA THR A 279 23.08 -16.50 -5.51
C THR A 279 22.90 -17.89 -6.13
N ASN A 280 21.78 -18.55 -5.86
CA ASN A 280 21.53 -19.91 -6.36
C ASN A 280 20.76 -19.85 -7.66
N GLU A 281 21.23 -20.62 -8.63
CA GLU A 281 20.62 -20.79 -9.94
C GLU A 281 19.61 -21.93 -9.95
N TYR A 282 18.52 -21.74 -10.68
CA TYR A 282 17.42 -22.68 -10.85
C TYR A 282 17.16 -22.93 -12.32
N PHE A 283 16.67 -24.12 -12.64
CA PHE A 283 16.01 -24.37 -13.91
C PHE A 283 14.58 -23.85 -13.79
N GLY A 284 14.18 -22.95 -14.65
CA GLY A 284 12.90 -22.27 -14.55
C GLY A 284 12.15 -22.20 -15.86
N ASP A 285 10.84 -22.43 -15.79
CA ASP A 285 9.92 -22.34 -16.90
C ASP A 285 8.95 -21.18 -16.71
N VAL A 286 8.57 -20.55 -17.84
CA VAL A 286 7.47 -19.59 -17.90
C VAL A 286 6.21 -20.31 -18.38
N ILE A 287 5.13 -20.11 -17.63
CA ILE A 287 3.77 -20.45 -18.03
C ILE A 287 3.11 -19.19 -18.59
N ALA A 288 2.51 -19.28 -19.78
CA ALA A 288 1.69 -18.21 -20.33
C ALA A 288 0.31 -18.75 -20.72
N VAL A 289 -0.73 -18.07 -20.28
CA VAL A 289 -2.13 -18.31 -20.68
C VAL A 289 -2.58 -17.08 -21.45
N THR A 290 -3.01 -17.26 -22.72
CA THR A 290 -3.39 -16.15 -23.59
C THR A 290 -4.43 -16.58 -24.62
N TYR A 291 -4.93 -15.65 -25.44
CA TYR A 291 -5.91 -15.97 -26.47
C TYR A 291 -5.32 -16.80 -27.60
N THR A 292 -6.17 -17.64 -28.19
CA THR A 292 -5.87 -18.40 -29.41
C THR A 292 -5.49 -17.44 -30.53
N GLY A 293 -4.34 -17.68 -31.16
CA GLY A 293 -3.78 -16.85 -32.21
C GLY A 293 -2.94 -15.67 -31.72
N ALA A 294 -2.86 -15.42 -30.43
CA ALA A 294 -1.96 -14.41 -29.89
C ALA A 294 -0.48 -14.86 -29.98
N THR A 295 0.40 -13.90 -30.22
CA THR A 295 1.85 -14.12 -30.25
C THR A 295 2.45 -13.79 -28.89
N VAL A 296 3.19 -14.74 -28.30
CA VAL A 296 3.92 -14.55 -27.05
C VAL A 296 5.39 -14.28 -27.36
N THR A 297 5.97 -13.25 -26.74
CA THR A 297 7.38 -12.90 -26.84
C THR A 297 8.07 -12.93 -25.48
N ILE A 298 9.34 -13.32 -25.48
CA ILE A 298 10.25 -13.20 -24.33
C ILE A 298 11.40 -12.27 -24.76
N ASN A 299 11.58 -11.16 -24.04
CA ASN A 299 12.59 -10.15 -24.36
C ASN A 299 12.54 -9.70 -25.84
N ASP A 300 11.34 -9.39 -26.33
CA ASP A 300 11.03 -8.96 -27.71
C ASP A 300 11.23 -10.05 -28.80
N VAL A 301 11.50 -11.29 -28.43
CA VAL A 301 11.67 -12.41 -29.38
C VAL A 301 10.47 -13.35 -29.24
N ALA A 302 9.81 -13.65 -30.37
CA ALA A 302 8.70 -14.60 -30.37
C ALA A 302 9.17 -15.98 -29.87
N THR A 303 8.38 -16.57 -28.96
CA THR A 303 8.71 -17.91 -28.45
C THR A 303 8.59 -18.96 -29.54
N THR A 304 9.46 -19.96 -29.48
CA THR A 304 9.39 -21.18 -30.33
C THR A 304 8.57 -22.29 -29.67
N ALA A 305 8.16 -22.11 -28.39
CA ALA A 305 7.29 -23.06 -27.73
C ALA A 305 5.94 -23.16 -28.46
N LEU A 306 5.42 -24.36 -28.58
CA LEU A 306 4.14 -24.58 -29.28
C LEU A 306 2.98 -24.33 -28.33
N PRO A 307 1.92 -23.62 -28.75
CA PRO A 307 0.71 -23.47 -27.99
C PRO A 307 0.01 -24.81 -27.80
N GLN A 308 -0.65 -24.97 -26.67
CA GLN A 308 -1.55 -26.07 -26.39
C GLN A 308 -2.97 -25.54 -26.27
N SER A 309 -3.88 -26.11 -27.06
CA SER A 309 -5.30 -25.81 -26.98
C SER A 309 -5.88 -26.23 -25.61
N VAL A 310 -6.88 -25.51 -25.16
CA VAL A 310 -7.58 -25.76 -23.92
C VAL A 310 -8.87 -26.53 -24.24
N VAL A 311 -9.01 -27.74 -23.68
CA VAL A 311 -10.21 -28.53 -23.86
C VAL A 311 -11.37 -27.90 -23.07
N GLY A 312 -12.48 -27.62 -23.75
CA GLY A 312 -13.64 -26.96 -23.17
C GLY A 312 -13.66 -25.45 -23.30
N ASN A 313 -12.56 -24.82 -23.77
CA ASN A 313 -12.51 -23.38 -24.07
C ASN A 313 -11.55 -23.10 -25.23
N SER A 314 -12.11 -22.88 -26.41
CA SER A 314 -11.33 -22.67 -27.66
C SER A 314 -10.69 -21.28 -27.77
N ASP A 315 -11.10 -20.34 -26.94
CA ASP A 315 -10.65 -18.95 -27.00
C ASP A 315 -9.25 -18.78 -26.39
N TRP A 316 -8.82 -19.74 -25.57
CA TRP A 316 -7.56 -19.71 -24.85
C TRP A 316 -6.61 -20.81 -25.27
N VAL A 317 -5.32 -20.49 -25.18
CA VAL A 317 -4.20 -21.42 -25.33
C VAL A 317 -3.20 -21.22 -24.19
N THR A 318 -2.43 -22.28 -23.94
CA THR A 318 -1.35 -22.23 -22.95
C THR A 318 0.00 -22.47 -23.61
N TYR A 319 1.02 -21.83 -23.04
CA TYR A 319 2.42 -22.07 -23.37
C TYR A 319 3.17 -22.50 -22.12
N ARG A 320 4.13 -23.36 -22.29
CA ARG A 320 5.19 -23.63 -21.35
C ARG A 320 6.51 -23.39 -22.05
N ILE A 321 7.27 -22.40 -21.59
CA ILE A 321 8.49 -21.91 -22.22
C ILE A 321 9.65 -22.23 -21.28
N PRO A 322 10.46 -23.27 -21.59
CA PRO A 322 11.47 -23.75 -20.67
C PRO A 322 12.75 -22.92 -20.68
N ASP A 323 13.57 -23.10 -19.66
CA ASP A 323 14.96 -22.64 -19.55
C ASP A 323 15.14 -21.12 -19.72
N ILE A 324 14.22 -20.32 -19.23
CA ILE A 324 14.35 -18.85 -19.26
C ILE A 324 15.35 -18.40 -18.20
N THR A 325 16.32 -17.59 -18.62
CA THR A 325 17.42 -17.12 -17.76
C THR A 325 17.57 -15.61 -17.79
N GLY A 326 18.14 -15.05 -16.70
CA GLY A 326 18.41 -13.63 -16.59
C GLY A 326 17.15 -12.80 -16.34
N ASN A 327 17.12 -11.59 -16.90
CA ASN A 327 15.96 -10.72 -16.83
C ASN A 327 14.96 -11.10 -17.91
N ALA A 328 13.69 -11.25 -17.55
CA ALA A 328 12.65 -11.64 -18.50
C ALA A 328 11.56 -10.58 -18.60
N LYS A 329 11.28 -10.14 -19.83
CA LYS A 329 10.08 -9.39 -20.22
C LYS A 329 9.20 -10.35 -21.00
N ILE A 330 7.95 -10.50 -20.60
CA ILE A 330 6.98 -11.40 -21.25
C ILE A 330 5.82 -10.57 -21.78
N GLU A 331 5.52 -10.70 -23.07
CA GLU A 331 4.44 -9.96 -23.73
C GLU A 331 3.57 -10.89 -24.56
N SER A 332 2.31 -10.53 -24.74
CA SER A 332 1.38 -11.18 -25.66
C SER A 332 0.58 -10.13 -26.44
N THR A 333 0.22 -10.45 -27.67
CA THR A 333 -0.72 -9.61 -28.44
C THR A 333 -2.17 -9.72 -27.95
N GLY A 334 -2.46 -10.69 -27.06
CA GLY A 334 -3.73 -10.88 -26.34
C GLY A 334 -3.58 -10.73 -24.84
N PRO A 335 -4.69 -10.85 -24.07
CA PRO A 335 -4.67 -10.93 -22.61
C PRO A 335 -3.67 -11.99 -22.13
N LEU A 336 -2.95 -11.73 -21.04
CA LEU A 336 -1.82 -12.58 -20.65
C LEU A 336 -1.77 -12.80 -19.14
N ALA A 337 -1.92 -14.06 -18.71
CA ALA A 337 -1.50 -14.48 -17.39
C ALA A 337 -0.12 -15.15 -17.47
N VAL A 338 0.79 -14.76 -16.58
CA VAL A 338 2.16 -15.25 -16.51
C VAL A 338 2.44 -15.89 -15.17
N GLY A 339 2.78 -17.17 -15.20
CA GLY A 339 3.35 -17.91 -14.09
C GLY A 339 4.82 -18.27 -14.36
N VAL A 340 5.58 -18.41 -13.29
CA VAL A 340 6.97 -18.87 -13.33
C VAL A 340 7.13 -19.96 -12.28
N PHE A 341 7.81 -21.03 -12.62
CA PHE A 341 8.20 -22.05 -11.65
C PHE A 341 9.57 -22.62 -12.00
N GLY A 342 10.24 -23.17 -11.01
CA GLY A 342 11.56 -23.75 -11.23
C GLY A 342 12.08 -24.54 -10.05
N PHE A 343 13.23 -25.19 -10.24
CA PHE A 343 13.86 -26.02 -9.22
C PHE A 343 15.38 -25.97 -9.28
N SER A 344 16.01 -26.27 -8.15
CA SER A 344 17.46 -26.51 -8.02
C SER A 344 17.69 -27.58 -6.96
N GLY A 345 17.93 -28.81 -7.39
CA GLY A 345 17.92 -29.97 -6.49
C GLY A 345 16.53 -30.17 -5.87
N PHE A 346 16.45 -30.16 -4.55
CA PHE A 346 15.19 -30.33 -3.80
C PHE A 346 14.46 -29.02 -3.51
N ALA A 347 15.01 -27.87 -3.91
CA ALA A 347 14.39 -26.59 -3.69
C ALA A 347 13.60 -26.17 -4.93
N GLY A 348 12.30 -25.92 -4.78
CA GLY A 348 11.42 -25.44 -5.83
C GLY A 348 10.84 -24.07 -5.51
N PHE A 349 10.35 -23.38 -6.53
CA PHE A 349 9.60 -22.13 -6.38
C PHE A 349 8.55 -22.02 -7.48
N GLY A 350 7.50 -21.26 -7.21
CA GLY A 350 6.48 -20.90 -8.20
C GLY A 350 5.80 -19.59 -7.85
N GLY A 351 5.17 -18.94 -8.83
CA GLY A 351 4.39 -17.73 -8.60
C GLY A 351 3.79 -17.18 -9.89
N TYR A 352 2.60 -16.57 -9.76
CA TYR A 352 1.97 -15.84 -10.84
C TYR A 352 2.25 -14.35 -10.73
N TYR A 353 2.78 -13.77 -11.82
CA TYR A 353 3.22 -12.37 -11.91
C TYR A 353 2.19 -11.45 -12.56
N SER A 354 1.13 -11.99 -13.13
CA SER A 354 0.05 -11.23 -13.75
C SER A 354 -1.28 -11.96 -13.67
N GLY A 355 -2.37 -11.27 -13.99
CA GLY A 355 -3.70 -11.85 -14.08
C GLY A 355 -4.60 -11.54 -12.88
N PHE A 356 -4.15 -10.75 -11.92
CA PHE A 356 -4.97 -10.36 -10.76
C PHE A 356 -5.49 -8.93 -10.92
N GLY A 357 -6.76 -8.69 -10.51
CA GLY A 357 -7.36 -7.36 -10.42
C GLY A 357 -7.44 -6.58 -11.71
N SER A 358 -7.53 -7.25 -12.84
CA SER A 358 -7.52 -6.59 -14.14
C SER A 358 -8.92 -6.20 -14.65
N THR A 359 -9.98 -6.79 -14.13
CA THR A 359 -11.36 -6.45 -14.51
C THR A 359 -11.74 -5.10 -13.91
N PRO A 360 -12.16 -4.11 -14.70
CA PRO A 360 -12.67 -2.85 -14.20
C PRO A 360 -13.91 -3.06 -13.32
N ARG A 361 -14.02 -2.28 -12.25
CA ARG A 361 -15.14 -2.38 -11.31
C ARG A 361 -15.46 -1.04 -10.66
N ASP A 362 -16.64 -0.99 -10.03
CA ASP A 362 -17.09 0.17 -9.29
C ASP A 362 -16.07 0.58 -8.23
N THR A 363 -15.84 1.88 -8.11
CA THR A 363 -14.79 2.45 -7.25
C THR A 363 -15.32 3.66 -6.48
N ASP A 364 -14.98 3.72 -5.20
CA ASP A 364 -15.23 4.90 -4.38
C ASP A 364 -13.94 5.73 -4.29
N VAL A 365 -14.01 7.01 -4.64
CA VAL A 365 -12.88 7.93 -4.57
C VAL A 365 -13.22 9.17 -3.74
N THR A 366 -12.29 9.55 -2.87
CA THR A 366 -12.36 10.83 -2.15
C THR A 366 -11.31 11.79 -2.70
N ILE A 367 -11.73 12.95 -3.16
CA ILE A 367 -10.89 13.95 -3.82
C ILE A 367 -10.82 15.20 -2.95
N CYS A 368 -9.63 15.76 -2.78
CA CYS A 368 -9.48 17.04 -2.09
C CYS A 368 -10.01 18.19 -2.95
N SER A 369 -10.73 19.14 -2.35
CA SER A 369 -11.38 20.25 -3.05
C SER A 369 -10.42 21.19 -3.80
N ASN A 370 -9.12 21.09 -3.57
CA ASN A 370 -8.09 21.88 -4.25
C ASN A 370 -7.27 21.09 -5.28
N ASN A 371 -7.59 19.80 -5.53
CA ASN A 371 -6.89 18.93 -6.46
C ASN A 371 -7.82 18.45 -7.57
N SER A 372 -7.35 18.45 -8.80
CA SER A 372 -8.00 17.76 -9.91
C SER A 372 -7.38 16.38 -10.10
N VAL A 373 -8.20 15.39 -10.45
CA VAL A 373 -7.81 13.98 -10.56
C VAL A 373 -8.31 13.42 -11.89
N ASP A 374 -7.53 12.57 -12.55
CA ASP A 374 -8.00 11.75 -13.67
C ASP A 374 -8.82 10.58 -13.11
N LEU A 375 -10.13 10.59 -13.32
CA LEU A 375 -11.01 9.52 -12.81
C LEU A 375 -10.77 8.18 -13.48
N LEU A 376 -10.20 8.15 -14.68
CA LEU A 376 -9.88 6.88 -15.33
C LEU A 376 -8.78 6.14 -14.57
N ASP A 377 -7.81 6.87 -14.04
CA ASP A 377 -6.72 6.30 -13.24
C ASP A 377 -7.20 5.81 -11.86
N GLU A 378 -8.35 6.29 -11.40
CA GLU A 378 -8.93 5.87 -10.12
C GLU A 378 -9.79 4.61 -10.24
N ILE A 379 -10.27 4.24 -11.44
CA ILE A 379 -11.03 3.00 -11.64
C ILE A 379 -10.13 1.80 -11.33
N GLU A 380 -10.56 0.98 -10.39
CA GLU A 380 -9.86 -0.26 -10.10
C GLU A 380 -9.94 -1.25 -11.27
N GLY A 381 -8.85 -1.95 -11.54
CA GLY A 381 -8.70 -2.82 -12.72
C GLY A 381 -7.85 -2.18 -13.82
N ASN A 382 -8.03 -2.62 -15.05
CA ASN A 382 -7.39 -2.08 -16.26
C ASN A 382 -8.44 -1.48 -17.21
N PRO A 383 -9.03 -0.32 -16.90
CA PRO A 383 -9.98 0.32 -17.80
C PRO A 383 -9.28 0.76 -19.09
N GLU A 384 -9.91 0.53 -20.24
CA GLU A 384 -9.41 1.04 -21.53
C GLU A 384 -9.81 2.52 -21.71
N PRO A 385 -8.92 3.37 -22.24
CA PRO A 385 -9.25 4.76 -22.56
C PRO A 385 -10.19 4.85 -23.75
N GLY A 386 -10.93 5.98 -23.84
CA GLY A 386 -11.83 6.25 -24.98
C GLY A 386 -13.29 5.93 -24.72
N GLY A 387 -13.64 5.54 -23.51
CA GLY A 387 -15.03 5.44 -23.06
C GLY A 387 -15.71 6.78 -22.85
N THR A 388 -16.93 6.75 -22.37
CA THR A 388 -17.77 7.93 -22.13
C THR A 388 -18.18 8.02 -20.67
N TRP A 389 -18.15 9.23 -20.12
CA TRP A 389 -18.62 9.55 -18.78
C TRP A 389 -20.08 9.98 -18.77
N ASN A 390 -20.86 9.49 -17.83
CA ASN A 390 -22.24 9.90 -17.59
C ASN A 390 -22.49 10.12 -16.07
N PRO A 391 -22.74 11.36 -15.58
CA PRO A 391 -22.74 12.62 -16.37
C PRO A 391 -21.35 12.94 -16.95
N PRO A 392 -21.28 13.71 -18.04
CA PRO A 392 -19.99 14.11 -18.60
C PRO A 392 -19.25 15.05 -17.64
N LEU A 393 -17.93 14.88 -17.55
CA LEU A 393 -17.06 15.78 -16.81
C LEU A 393 -16.96 17.14 -17.51
N ALA A 394 -16.93 18.21 -16.73
CA ALA A 394 -16.90 19.58 -17.25
C ALA A 394 -15.65 19.89 -18.08
N SER A 395 -14.55 19.16 -17.86
CA SER A 395 -13.33 19.25 -18.66
C SER A 395 -13.48 18.73 -20.09
N GLY A 396 -14.49 17.89 -20.36
CA GLY A 396 -14.62 17.14 -21.62
C GLY A 396 -13.55 16.04 -21.79
N THR A 397 -12.81 15.70 -20.72
CA THR A 397 -11.80 14.64 -20.63
C THR A 397 -12.11 13.75 -19.43
N ASN A 398 -11.14 12.94 -18.97
CA ASN A 398 -11.30 12.15 -17.73
C ASN A 398 -11.04 12.97 -16.45
N ILE A 399 -10.64 14.23 -16.56
CA ILE A 399 -10.22 15.04 -15.42
C ILE A 399 -11.44 15.57 -14.65
N PHE A 400 -11.59 15.12 -13.41
CA PHE A 400 -12.52 15.69 -12.45
C PHE A 400 -11.87 16.90 -11.75
N ASN A 401 -12.57 18.04 -11.79
CA ASN A 401 -12.14 19.27 -11.14
C ASN A 401 -13.18 19.69 -10.07
N PRO A 402 -12.86 19.60 -8.78
CA PRO A 402 -13.79 19.89 -7.69
C PRO A 402 -14.37 21.31 -7.68
N ASN A 403 -13.79 22.24 -8.45
CA ASN A 403 -14.29 23.61 -8.55
C ASN A 403 -15.46 23.75 -9.54
N ILE A 404 -15.65 22.79 -10.44
CA ILE A 404 -16.66 22.85 -11.51
C ILE A 404 -17.47 21.56 -11.63
N ASP A 405 -16.93 20.42 -11.23
CA ASP A 405 -17.62 19.14 -11.18
C ASP A 405 -18.21 18.91 -9.78
N ILE A 406 -19.32 18.21 -9.69
CA ILE A 406 -20.08 18.01 -8.45
C ILE A 406 -19.83 16.60 -7.93
N ALA A 407 -19.66 16.43 -6.61
CA ALA A 407 -19.60 15.11 -5.98
C ALA A 407 -20.84 14.28 -6.36
N GLY A 408 -20.64 12.99 -6.63
CA GLY A 408 -21.70 12.09 -7.06
C GLY A 408 -21.15 10.88 -7.81
N VAL A 409 -22.03 10.09 -8.40
CA VAL A 409 -21.67 8.91 -9.18
C VAL A 409 -21.46 9.30 -10.64
N TYR A 410 -20.31 8.91 -11.18
CA TYR A 410 -19.92 9.06 -12.59
C TYR A 410 -19.78 7.66 -13.18
N ASN A 411 -20.63 7.31 -14.11
CA ASN A 411 -20.55 6.05 -14.83
C ASN A 411 -19.58 6.18 -16.00
N TYR A 412 -18.63 5.26 -16.10
CA TYR A 412 -17.71 5.14 -17.25
C TYR A 412 -18.05 3.91 -18.07
N SER A 413 -18.39 4.10 -19.33
CA SER A 413 -18.74 2.99 -20.22
C SER A 413 -17.95 3.01 -21.52
N TYR A 414 -17.52 1.80 -21.95
CA TYR A 414 -16.85 1.57 -23.23
C TYR A 414 -17.09 0.14 -23.72
N ILE A 415 -16.88 -0.07 -25.01
CA ILE A 415 -16.92 -1.40 -25.63
C ILE A 415 -15.48 -1.91 -25.70
N SER A 416 -15.15 -2.90 -24.87
CA SER A 416 -13.89 -3.61 -24.96
C SER A 416 -13.93 -4.70 -26.05
N THR A 417 -12.80 -5.36 -26.29
CA THR A 417 -12.74 -6.54 -27.17
C THR A 417 -13.51 -7.75 -26.60
N CYS A 418 -13.92 -7.69 -25.36
CA CYS A 418 -14.50 -8.79 -24.59
C CYS A 418 -15.98 -8.58 -24.28
N ASP A 419 -16.33 -7.38 -23.82
CA ASP A 419 -17.70 -7.05 -23.37
C ASP A 419 -17.89 -5.54 -23.30
N ILE A 420 -19.12 -5.10 -23.04
CA ILE A 420 -19.40 -3.73 -22.65
C ILE A 420 -18.98 -3.58 -21.18
N VAL A 421 -18.05 -2.66 -20.94
CA VAL A 421 -17.67 -2.26 -19.58
C VAL A 421 -18.55 -1.09 -19.17
N ASP A 422 -19.10 -1.17 -17.98
CA ASP A 422 -20.01 -0.20 -17.39
C ASP A 422 -19.72 -0.16 -15.89
N VAL A 423 -18.98 0.84 -15.43
CA VAL A 423 -18.51 0.95 -14.05
C VAL A 423 -18.82 2.31 -13.46
N ASP A 424 -19.19 2.33 -12.20
CA ASP A 424 -19.51 3.53 -11.45
C ASP A 424 -18.33 4.00 -10.60
N VAL A 425 -18.00 5.30 -10.70
CA VAL A 425 -17.05 5.97 -9.83
C VAL A 425 -17.82 6.89 -8.89
N SER A 426 -17.90 6.53 -7.62
CA SER A 426 -18.55 7.35 -6.57
C SER A 426 -17.56 8.39 -6.04
N VAL A 427 -17.73 9.64 -6.43
CA VAL A 427 -16.84 10.73 -6.04
C VAL A 427 -17.36 11.47 -4.83
N THR A 428 -16.55 11.54 -3.77
CA THR A 428 -16.73 12.41 -2.61
C THR A 428 -15.71 13.53 -2.62
N ILE A 429 -16.11 14.76 -2.28
CA ILE A 429 -15.19 15.90 -2.16
C ILE A 429 -14.93 16.18 -0.69
N GLN A 430 -13.68 16.07 -0.28
CA GLN A 430 -13.20 16.53 1.01
C GLN A 430 -12.72 17.98 0.90
N GLN A 431 -13.21 18.86 1.78
CA GLN A 431 -12.73 20.24 1.83
C GLN A 431 -11.26 20.28 2.27
N ALA A 432 -10.45 21.01 1.51
CA ALA A 432 -9.07 21.28 1.90
C ALA A 432 -9.03 22.19 3.12
N ASN A 433 -8.17 21.89 4.06
CA ASN A 433 -7.89 22.77 5.19
C ASN A 433 -7.28 24.09 4.70
N ASN A 434 -7.40 25.15 5.50
CA ASN A 434 -6.82 26.45 5.21
C ASN A 434 -5.91 26.90 6.36
N ALA A 435 -4.60 26.90 6.12
CA ALA A 435 -3.62 27.36 7.11
C ALA A 435 -3.56 28.90 7.28
N GLY A 436 -4.32 29.64 6.47
CA GLY A 436 -4.29 31.10 6.43
C GLY A 436 -3.29 31.67 5.42
N ASN A 437 -2.84 32.90 5.65
CA ASN A 437 -1.96 33.62 4.77
C ASN A 437 -0.59 33.89 5.42
N ASN A 438 0.45 33.92 4.60
CA ASN A 438 1.77 34.38 5.07
C ASN A 438 1.70 35.84 5.48
N ASN A 439 2.39 36.17 6.59
CA ASN A 439 2.43 37.55 7.09
C ASN A 439 3.79 37.81 7.76
N SER A 440 4.01 39.07 8.17
CA SER A 440 5.20 39.47 8.90
C SER A 440 4.88 40.48 9.97
N ILE A 441 5.67 40.46 11.04
CA ILE A 441 5.56 41.42 12.14
C ILE A 441 6.94 41.79 12.64
N THR A 442 7.10 43.06 13.04
CA THR A 442 8.30 43.55 13.72
C THR A 442 7.95 43.90 15.15
N VAL A 443 8.70 43.38 16.10
CA VAL A 443 8.53 43.58 17.52
C VAL A 443 9.84 43.94 18.20
N CYS A 444 9.78 44.46 19.40
CA CYS A 444 10.97 44.63 20.26
C CYS A 444 10.98 43.53 21.33
N ASN A 445 12.16 43.13 21.77
CA ASN A 445 12.31 42.05 22.75
C ASN A 445 11.74 42.36 24.14
N ASN A 446 11.33 43.61 24.43
CA ASN A 446 10.64 44.03 25.67
C ASN A 446 9.12 44.11 25.49
N ASN A 447 8.58 43.77 24.32
CA ASN A 447 7.10 43.71 24.14
C ASN A 447 6.48 42.54 24.92
N SER A 448 5.20 42.69 25.23
CA SER A 448 4.41 41.58 25.80
C SER A 448 4.27 40.43 24.79
N SER A 449 4.14 39.22 25.30
CA SER A 449 3.83 38.04 24.49
C SER A 449 2.49 38.20 23.77
N PHE A 450 2.40 37.65 22.55
CA PHE A 450 1.20 37.72 21.71
C PHE A 450 1.06 36.44 20.87
N ASP A 451 -0.17 36.14 20.47
CA ASP A 451 -0.48 34.96 19.65
C ASP A 451 -0.19 35.25 18.18
N LEU A 452 0.53 34.32 17.52
CA LEU A 452 0.81 34.38 16.09
C LEU A 452 -0.38 33.97 15.23
N PHE A 453 -1.29 33.13 15.74
CA PHE A 453 -2.39 32.56 14.98
C PHE A 453 -3.31 33.63 14.34
N PRO A 454 -3.73 34.70 15.04
CA PRO A 454 -4.54 35.74 14.41
C PRO A 454 -3.87 36.46 13.23
N LEU A 455 -2.53 36.44 13.15
CA LEU A 455 -1.79 37.06 12.05
C LEU A 455 -1.92 36.27 10.73
N LEU A 456 -2.34 35.02 10.80
CA LEU A 456 -2.63 34.19 9.63
C LEU A 456 -3.90 34.62 8.90
N GLY A 457 -4.74 35.46 9.53
CA GLY A 457 -6.01 35.94 8.99
C GLY A 457 -7.22 35.13 9.43
N SER A 458 -8.41 35.64 9.12
CA SER A 458 -9.69 35.08 9.58
C SER A 458 -10.06 33.73 8.95
N ASN A 459 -9.38 33.32 7.90
CA ASN A 459 -9.65 32.07 7.20
C ASN A 459 -8.76 30.91 7.69
N ALA A 460 -7.82 31.18 8.59
CA ALA A 460 -6.99 30.15 9.17
C ALA A 460 -7.82 29.21 10.06
N GLU A 461 -7.67 27.91 9.84
CA GLU A 461 -8.36 26.88 10.62
C GLU A 461 -7.47 26.40 11.77
N VAL A 462 -8.11 26.04 12.89
CA VAL A 462 -7.43 25.47 14.06
C VAL A 462 -7.11 23.99 13.85
N GLY A 463 -6.15 23.47 14.65
CA GLY A 463 -5.79 22.04 14.62
C GLY A 463 -4.40 21.75 14.09
N GLY A 464 -3.69 22.78 13.60
CA GLY A 464 -2.28 22.69 13.22
C GLY A 464 -1.32 22.91 14.37
N TYR A 465 -0.04 22.85 14.07
CA TYR A 465 1.07 23.09 15.00
C TYR A 465 2.09 24.06 14.40
N TRP A 466 2.91 24.67 15.26
CA TRP A 466 3.95 25.62 14.84
C TRP A 466 5.32 24.94 14.68
N SER A 467 6.04 25.26 13.60
CA SER A 467 7.41 24.82 13.36
C SER A 467 8.28 26.01 12.92
N PRO A 468 9.41 26.31 13.61
CA PRO A 468 9.83 25.68 14.87
C PRO A 468 8.84 25.92 16.00
N ALA A 469 8.86 25.04 17.01
CA ALA A 469 7.99 25.20 18.19
C ALA A 469 8.36 26.46 18.97
N LEU A 470 7.35 27.20 19.43
CA LEU A 470 7.49 28.35 20.30
C LEU A 470 7.74 27.92 21.75
N SER A 471 8.43 28.75 22.53
CA SER A 471 8.74 28.47 23.95
C SER A 471 7.52 28.22 24.83
N SER A 472 6.38 28.75 24.43
CA SER A 472 5.09 28.54 25.10
C SER A 472 4.52 27.14 24.93
N GLY A 473 5.00 26.38 23.92
CA GLY A 473 4.36 25.13 23.47
C GLY A 473 3.00 25.33 22.78
N THR A 474 2.60 26.58 22.53
CA THR A 474 1.37 26.99 21.84
C THR A 474 1.72 27.96 20.70
N GLY A 475 0.77 28.73 20.17
CA GLY A 475 0.99 29.78 19.18
C GLY A 475 1.50 31.12 19.73
N VAL A 476 1.73 31.22 21.04
CA VAL A 476 2.09 32.47 21.71
C VAL A 476 3.61 32.73 21.60
N PHE A 477 3.98 33.79 20.89
CA PHE A 477 5.36 34.26 20.76
C PHE A 477 5.72 35.14 21.97
N ASN A 478 6.83 34.82 22.62
CA ASN A 478 7.40 35.61 23.69
C ASN A 478 8.68 36.30 23.22
N PRO A 479 8.68 37.65 22.97
CA PRO A 479 9.83 38.35 22.41
C PRO A 479 11.10 38.30 23.27
N ASN A 480 10.96 38.03 24.60
CA ASN A 480 12.12 37.89 25.51
C ASN A 480 12.81 36.51 25.41
N VAL A 481 12.16 35.50 24.83
CA VAL A 481 12.63 34.11 24.83
C VAL A 481 12.74 33.54 23.40
N ASP A 482 11.71 33.80 22.57
CA ASP A 482 11.65 33.28 21.22
C ASP A 482 12.50 34.16 20.29
N LEU A 483 13.25 33.51 19.41
CA LEU A 483 14.11 34.18 18.45
C LEU A 483 13.29 34.76 17.29
N GLY A 484 13.73 35.89 16.73
CA GLY A 484 13.24 36.35 15.44
C GLY A 484 13.51 35.28 14.37
N GLY A 485 12.55 35.09 13.44
CA GLY A 485 12.64 34.08 12.40
C GLY A 485 11.29 33.79 11.75
N THR A 486 11.24 32.77 10.92
CA THR A 486 10.00 32.32 10.29
C THR A 486 9.40 31.17 11.07
N TYR A 487 8.14 31.33 11.46
CA TYR A 487 7.33 30.31 12.13
C TYR A 487 6.21 29.87 11.19
N SER A 488 6.21 28.59 10.84
CA SER A 488 5.19 28.00 9.96
C SER A 488 4.11 27.33 10.80
N TYR A 489 2.86 27.70 10.55
CA TYR A 489 1.70 26.99 11.04
C TYR A 489 1.34 25.89 10.07
N ILE A 490 1.38 24.63 10.49
CA ILE A 490 1.24 23.45 9.66
C ILE A 490 -0.01 22.70 10.07
N ILE A 491 -0.93 22.48 9.13
CA ILE A 491 -2.06 21.57 9.28
C ILE A 491 -1.69 20.26 8.59
N PRO A 492 -1.61 19.12 9.30
CA PRO A 492 -1.24 17.84 8.73
C PRO A 492 -2.17 17.39 7.60
N ALA A 493 -1.69 16.51 6.74
CA ALA A 493 -2.49 15.83 5.75
C ALA A 493 -3.64 15.04 6.41
N VAL A 494 -4.83 15.11 5.82
CA VAL A 494 -6.02 14.38 6.29
C VAL A 494 -6.71 13.75 5.09
N ASN A 495 -6.80 12.41 5.09
CA ASN A 495 -7.40 11.62 3.99
C ASN A 495 -6.84 12.02 2.62
N ALA A 496 -7.68 12.54 1.72
CA ALA A 496 -7.32 12.94 0.35
C ALA A 496 -6.61 14.30 0.27
N CYS A 497 -6.56 15.09 1.35
CA CYS A 497 -5.96 16.42 1.34
C CYS A 497 -4.56 16.40 1.94
N ASN A 498 -3.61 16.98 1.19
CA ASN A 498 -2.22 17.09 1.60
C ASN A 498 -2.03 18.07 2.77
N GLU A 499 -0.88 17.98 3.43
CA GLU A 499 -0.43 18.96 4.39
C GLU A 499 -0.39 20.36 3.78
N ILE A 500 -0.85 21.36 4.54
CA ILE A 500 -0.82 22.76 4.13
C ILE A 500 -0.18 23.62 5.24
N SER A 501 0.51 24.68 4.84
CA SER A 501 1.14 25.59 5.80
C SER A 501 1.06 27.05 5.38
N ALA A 502 1.09 27.94 6.40
CA ALA A 502 1.29 29.37 6.23
C ALA A 502 2.31 29.86 7.27
N SER A 503 3.05 30.92 6.94
CA SER A 503 4.20 31.34 7.72
C SER A 503 4.09 32.78 8.21
N ILE A 504 4.52 33.02 9.46
CA ILE A 504 4.70 34.35 10.04
C ILE A 504 6.19 34.62 10.19
N SER A 505 6.66 35.69 9.54
CA SER A 505 8.04 36.15 9.70
C SER A 505 8.12 37.20 10.82
N VAL A 506 8.78 36.86 11.91
CA VAL A 506 8.94 37.75 13.06
C VAL A 506 10.33 38.37 13.07
N THR A 507 10.39 39.69 12.95
CA THR A 507 11.63 40.46 13.21
C THR A 507 11.60 40.91 14.67
N ASN A 508 12.51 40.37 15.49
CA ASN A 508 12.59 40.68 16.92
C ASN A 508 13.83 41.60 17.16
N ASN A 509 13.58 42.87 17.32
CA ASN A 509 14.64 43.87 17.53
C ASN A 509 14.97 44.01 19.02
N PRO A 510 16.24 44.21 19.39
CA PRO A 510 16.57 44.53 20.76
C PRO A 510 15.96 45.89 21.16
N ALA A 511 15.38 45.96 22.35
CA ALA A 511 14.90 47.21 22.91
C ALA A 511 16.06 48.13 23.23
N PRO A 512 15.89 49.46 23.08
CA PRO A 512 16.91 50.40 23.47
C PRO A 512 17.25 50.28 24.96
N ILE A 513 18.53 50.30 25.27
CA ILE A 513 19.02 50.28 26.65
C ILE A 513 19.35 51.72 27.04
N VAL A 514 18.78 52.17 28.17
CA VAL A 514 19.08 53.49 28.74
C VAL A 514 20.33 53.37 29.58
N TYR A 515 21.37 54.12 29.22
CA TYR A 515 22.60 54.23 30.00
C TYR A 515 22.58 55.50 30.83
N ALA A 516 23.24 55.46 32.00
CA ALA A 516 23.47 56.65 32.79
C ALA A 516 24.42 57.60 32.04
N ILE A 517 24.01 58.83 31.87
CA ILE A 517 24.81 59.88 31.24
C ILE A 517 25.46 60.74 32.30
N THR A 518 26.65 61.24 31.99
CA THR A 518 27.36 62.17 32.84
C THR A 518 26.64 63.54 32.86
N ASN A 519 26.69 64.20 34.03
CA ASN A 519 26.15 65.56 34.13
C ASN A 519 26.76 66.47 33.07
N TYR A 520 25.89 67.19 32.36
CA TYR A 520 26.30 68.14 31.35
C TYR A 520 26.26 69.56 31.96
N SER A 521 27.44 70.11 32.28
CA SER A 521 27.58 71.43 32.83
C SER A 521 28.35 72.30 31.86
N ILE A 522 27.93 73.54 31.69
CA ILE A 522 28.60 74.55 30.94
C ILE A 522 28.69 75.81 31.77
N CYS A 523 29.75 76.58 31.60
CA CYS A 523 29.86 77.89 32.22
C CYS A 523 29.00 78.92 31.46
N ASP A 524 28.46 79.86 32.18
CA ASP A 524 27.88 81.05 31.55
C ASP A 524 28.89 81.73 30.60
N ASN A 525 28.35 82.24 29.51
CA ASN A 525 29.19 82.81 28.43
C ASN A 525 28.46 84.00 27.77
N ASN A 526 29.16 84.77 27.02
CA ASN A 526 28.68 86.05 26.43
C ASN A 526 27.90 85.82 25.09
N LEU A 527 27.39 84.64 24.80
CA LEU A 527 26.65 84.37 23.55
C LEU A 527 25.30 85.08 23.50
N ASP A 528 24.67 85.35 24.62
CA ASP A 528 23.48 86.16 24.77
C ASP A 528 23.70 87.61 25.08
N GLY A 529 24.98 88.03 25.20
CA GLY A 529 25.42 89.40 25.50
C GLY A 529 25.71 89.65 26.97
N ASN A 530 25.64 88.70 27.90
CA ASN A 530 25.88 88.80 29.31
C ASN A 530 26.45 87.50 29.89
N ASP A 531 27.71 87.56 30.41
CA ASP A 531 28.43 86.37 30.90
C ASP A 531 28.25 86.11 32.42
N THR A 532 27.23 86.73 33.04
CA THR A 532 26.99 86.64 34.50
C THR A 532 25.50 86.44 34.82
N ASN A 533 24.67 86.19 33.86
CA ASN A 533 23.20 86.06 34.07
C ASN A 533 22.75 84.62 34.34
N GLY A 534 23.62 83.63 34.28
CA GLY A 534 23.32 82.20 34.51
C GLY A 534 22.56 81.56 33.35
N ILE A 535 22.54 82.21 32.15
CA ILE A 535 21.85 81.69 30.97
C ILE A 535 22.91 81.19 29.97
N ALA A 536 22.78 79.92 29.59
CA ALA A 536 23.67 79.31 28.61
C ALA A 536 22.94 78.37 27.69
N THR A 537 23.35 78.26 26.42
CA THR A 537 22.75 77.33 25.45
C THR A 537 23.48 76.01 25.52
N PHE A 538 22.71 74.93 25.84
CA PHE A 538 23.21 73.55 25.86
C PHE A 538 23.10 72.92 24.47
N ASN A 539 24.19 72.43 23.97
CA ASN A 539 24.17 71.56 22.78
C ASN A 539 23.95 70.09 23.21
N LEU A 540 22.71 69.70 23.32
CA LEU A 540 22.34 68.34 23.78
C LEU A 540 22.84 67.24 22.82
N THR A 541 23.03 67.55 21.52
CA THR A 541 23.54 66.55 20.55
C THR A 541 24.96 66.08 20.83
N SER A 542 25.74 66.86 21.61
CA SER A 542 27.05 66.44 22.09
C SER A 542 27.01 65.20 23.00
N LYS A 543 25.84 64.90 23.58
CA LYS A 543 25.64 63.71 24.42
C LYS A 543 25.10 62.51 23.68
N THR A 544 24.77 62.63 22.37
CA THR A 544 24.20 61.53 21.59
C THR A 544 25.05 60.27 21.65
N ALA A 545 26.36 60.36 21.51
CA ALA A 545 27.27 59.21 21.52
C ALA A 545 27.29 58.51 22.90
N GLU A 546 27.23 59.29 23.99
CA GLU A 546 27.18 58.78 25.35
C GLU A 546 25.83 58.09 25.63
N ILE A 547 24.71 58.67 25.17
CA ILE A 547 23.37 58.09 25.27
C ILE A 547 23.27 56.77 24.51
N LEU A 548 23.77 56.75 23.31
CA LEU A 548 23.75 55.56 22.46
C LEU A 548 24.69 54.45 22.96
N ASN A 549 25.80 54.80 23.59
CA ASN A 549 26.79 53.85 24.10
C ASN A 549 27.10 52.72 23.12
N GLY A 550 27.26 53.04 21.80
CA GLY A 550 27.50 52.08 20.75
C GLY A 550 26.31 51.35 20.19
N GLN A 551 25.11 51.57 20.68
CA GLN A 551 23.89 51.02 20.11
C GLN A 551 23.66 51.56 18.70
N THR A 552 23.26 50.69 17.75
CA THR A 552 22.98 51.05 16.37
C THR A 552 21.50 50.92 16.05
N GLY A 553 21.01 51.64 15.04
CA GLY A 553 19.61 51.56 14.62
C GLY A 553 18.64 52.31 15.56
N ILE A 554 19.16 53.12 16.49
CA ILE A 554 18.39 53.91 17.43
C ILE A 554 18.52 55.39 17.07
N THR A 555 17.40 56.10 17.09
CA THR A 555 17.34 57.54 16.93
C THR A 555 17.17 58.19 18.29
N VAL A 556 18.02 59.15 18.66
CA VAL A 556 17.90 59.96 19.87
C VAL A 556 17.21 61.26 19.50
N THR A 557 16.14 61.56 20.20
CA THR A 557 15.41 62.82 20.11
C THR A 557 15.57 63.62 21.40
N TYR A 558 15.53 64.93 21.31
CA TYR A 558 15.70 65.85 22.41
C TYR A 558 14.45 66.73 22.54
N HIS A 559 13.94 66.87 23.75
CA HIS A 559 12.69 67.55 23.99
C HIS A 559 12.87 68.57 25.11
N THR A 560 12.07 69.64 25.07
CA THR A 560 12.12 70.75 26.05
C THR A 560 11.40 70.45 27.36
N SER A 561 10.54 69.41 27.35
CA SER A 561 9.84 68.92 28.55
C SER A 561 9.69 67.39 28.51
N ILE A 562 9.47 66.80 29.69
CA ILE A 562 9.16 65.38 29.82
C ILE A 562 7.87 65.04 29.04
N THR A 563 6.86 65.92 29.14
CA THR A 563 5.58 65.73 28.42
C THR A 563 5.79 65.71 26.90
N ASP A 564 6.67 66.58 26.36
CA ASP A 564 6.96 66.55 24.92
C ASP A 564 7.70 65.28 24.52
N ALA A 565 8.63 64.83 25.35
CA ALA A 565 9.34 63.55 25.12
C ALA A 565 8.38 62.35 25.13
N GLU A 566 7.46 62.28 26.10
CA GLU A 566 6.46 61.22 26.17
C GLU A 566 5.48 61.22 24.99
N ASN A 567 5.15 62.36 24.46
CA ASN A 567 4.27 62.53 23.30
C ASN A 567 4.99 62.52 21.96
N GLY A 568 6.33 62.39 21.91
CA GLY A 568 7.15 62.43 20.69
C GLY A 568 7.05 63.76 19.95
N ILE A 569 6.78 64.87 20.64
CA ILE A 569 6.67 66.23 20.10
C ILE A 569 8.00 66.93 20.32
N GLY A 570 8.67 67.37 19.25
CA GLY A 570 9.99 67.97 19.32
C GLY A 570 10.11 69.24 18.59
#